data_1310852ed2380831e1bd6d77cb9bbe1f
#
_entry.id   1310852ed2380831e1bd6d77cb9bbe1f
#
_cell.length_a   1.000
_cell.length_b   1.000
_cell.length_c   1.000
_cell.angle_alpha   90.00
_cell.angle_beta   90.00
_cell.angle_gamma   90.00
#
_symmetry.space_group_name_H-M   'P 1'
#
loop_
_entity.id
_entity.type
_entity.pdbx_description
1 polymer ?
#
loop_
_entity_poly.entity_id
_entity_poly.type
_entity_poly.pdbx_seq_one_letter_code
_entity_poly.pdbx_strand_id
1 'polypeptide(L)'
;MIQFLVHDEKDTVGVAVVDVKPGELEGRSLDTNKSLRAKALMEIPLGHKIALKDFKVGETIYKYGCDIGKVVAPIKAGEHVHVHNLKTKRWA
;
A
#
# COMPACT_ATOMS: atom_id res chain seq x y z
N MET A 1 18.34 1.06 0.35
CA MET A 1 17.71 -0.10 1.04
C MET A 1 16.25 -0.18 0.65
N ILE A 2 15.80 -1.34 0.23
CA ILE A 2 14.39 -1.54 -0.16
C ILE A 2 13.55 -1.63 1.09
N GLN A 3 12.53 -0.80 1.20
CA GLN A 3 11.67 -0.70 2.37
C GLN A 3 10.26 -1.22 2.11
N PHE A 4 9.83 -1.24 0.83
CA PHE A 4 8.56 -1.85 0.47
C PHE A 4 8.66 -2.53 -0.89
N LEU A 5 7.76 -3.48 -1.14
CA LEU A 5 7.66 -4.17 -2.42
C LEU A 5 6.25 -4.04 -2.97
N VAL A 6 6.17 -3.93 -4.29
CA VAL A 6 4.93 -3.96 -5.05
C VAL A 6 4.99 -5.20 -5.92
N HIS A 7 3.98 -6.06 -5.85
CA HIS A 7 4.01 -7.31 -6.59
C HIS A 7 3.77 -7.09 -8.09
N ASP A 8 2.82 -6.22 -8.42
CA ASP A 8 2.46 -5.91 -9.79
C ASP A 8 2.51 -4.38 -9.95
N GLU A 9 3.01 -3.91 -11.09
CA GLU A 9 3.12 -2.49 -11.40
C GLU A 9 1.78 -1.76 -11.27
N LYS A 10 0.66 -2.44 -11.45
CA LYS A 10 -0.68 -1.88 -11.33
C LYS A 10 -1.18 -1.81 -9.90
N ASP A 11 -0.47 -2.41 -8.97
CA ASP A 11 -0.88 -2.38 -7.56
C ASP A 11 -0.85 -0.95 -7.03
N THR A 12 -1.86 -0.62 -6.25
CA THR A 12 -1.99 0.72 -5.65
C THR A 12 -1.55 0.74 -4.19
N VAL A 13 -1.11 -0.40 -3.67
CA VAL A 13 -0.51 -0.51 -2.35
C VAL A 13 0.76 -1.34 -2.44
N GLY A 14 1.71 -1.06 -1.54
CA GLY A 14 2.91 -1.87 -1.39
C GLY A 14 2.90 -2.55 -0.03
N VAL A 15 3.79 -3.50 0.15
CA VAL A 15 3.97 -4.22 1.43
C VAL A 15 5.31 -3.82 2.03
N ALA A 16 5.29 -3.35 3.27
CA ALA A 16 6.52 -3.01 4.00
C ALA A 16 7.31 -4.29 4.29
N VAL A 17 8.59 -4.29 3.91
CA VAL A 17 9.49 -5.43 4.16
C VAL A 17 10.45 -5.16 5.32
N VAL A 18 10.32 -4.01 5.95
CA VAL A 18 10.98 -3.61 7.20
C VAL A 18 9.99 -2.75 7.96
N ASP A 19 10.26 -2.48 9.24
CA ASP A 19 9.48 -1.48 9.97
C ASP A 19 9.78 -0.11 9.36
N VAL A 20 8.74 0.56 8.88
CA VAL A 20 8.86 1.83 8.17
C VAL A 20 8.56 2.98 9.12
N LYS A 21 9.40 4.02 9.06
CA LYS A 21 9.17 5.27 9.78
C LYS A 21 8.75 6.35 8.80
N PRO A 22 8.08 7.43 9.26
CA PRO A 22 7.72 8.54 8.38
C PRO A 22 8.94 9.07 7.62
N GLY A 23 8.75 9.36 6.34
CA GLY A 23 9.79 9.87 5.47
C GLY A 23 9.81 9.20 4.12
N GLU A 24 10.83 9.51 3.33
CA GLU A 24 10.96 8.94 1.99
C GLU A 24 11.36 7.47 2.05
N LEU A 25 10.74 6.68 1.18
CA LEU A 25 10.94 5.25 1.08
C LEU A 25 11.38 4.86 -0.31
N GLU A 26 12.17 3.79 -0.37
CA GLU A 26 12.55 3.15 -1.61
C GLU A 26 11.84 1.81 -1.71
N GLY A 27 11.23 1.55 -2.86
CA GLY A 27 10.55 0.30 -3.12
C GLY A 27 10.93 -0.29 -4.46
N ARG A 28 10.42 -1.46 -4.74
CA ARG A 28 10.67 -2.14 -6.02
C ARG A 28 9.43 -2.91 -6.45
N SER A 29 9.18 -2.88 -7.76
CA SER A 29 8.16 -3.73 -8.36
C SER A 29 8.75 -5.09 -8.69
N LEU A 30 8.07 -6.15 -8.27
CA LEU A 30 8.55 -7.52 -8.50
C LEU A 30 8.35 -7.99 -9.94
N ASP A 31 7.33 -7.48 -10.63
CA ASP A 31 7.06 -7.89 -12.01
C ASP A 31 8.00 -7.22 -13.01
N THR A 32 8.27 -5.92 -12.86
CA THR A 32 9.10 -5.16 -13.79
C THR A 32 10.49 -4.86 -13.25
N ASN A 33 10.73 -5.15 -11.98
CA ASN A 33 12.00 -4.87 -11.28
C ASN A 33 12.37 -3.38 -11.28
N LYS A 34 11.39 -2.50 -11.44
CA LYS A 34 11.59 -1.05 -11.41
C LYS A 34 11.69 -0.53 -9.99
N SER A 35 12.54 0.47 -9.79
CA SER A 35 12.61 1.19 -8.52
C SER A 35 11.43 2.12 -8.40
N LEU A 36 10.86 2.18 -7.20
CA LEU A 36 9.72 3.03 -6.87
C LEU A 36 10.07 3.88 -5.66
N ARG A 37 9.43 5.03 -5.56
CA ARG A 37 9.59 5.91 -4.40
C ARG A 37 8.23 6.26 -3.83
N ALA A 38 8.18 6.36 -2.52
CA ALA A 38 6.97 6.76 -1.80
C ALA A 38 7.38 7.56 -0.58
N LYS A 39 6.43 8.22 0.06
CA LYS A 39 6.67 8.94 1.29
C LYS A 39 5.70 8.43 2.34
N ALA A 40 6.21 7.83 3.40
CA ALA A 40 5.36 7.38 4.50
C ALA A 40 4.96 8.57 5.36
N LEU A 41 3.68 8.69 5.67
CA LEU A 41 3.15 9.74 6.52
C LEU A 41 3.09 9.30 7.98
N MET A 42 3.27 8.02 8.25
CA MET A 42 3.20 7.43 9.57
C MET A 42 4.04 6.17 9.62
N GLU A 43 4.21 5.61 10.80
CA GLU A 43 4.89 4.32 10.94
C GLU A 43 4.04 3.21 10.34
N ILE A 44 4.70 2.28 9.65
CA ILE A 44 4.05 1.11 9.04
C ILE A 44 4.86 -0.12 9.43
N PRO A 45 4.28 -1.03 10.21
CA PRO A 45 5.00 -2.22 10.65
C PRO A 45 5.33 -3.16 9.49
N LEU A 46 6.39 -3.93 9.66
CA LEU A 46 6.78 -5.00 8.72
C LEU A 46 5.57 -5.87 8.38
N GLY A 47 5.37 -6.13 7.11
CA GLY A 47 4.27 -6.97 6.62
C GLY A 47 2.95 -6.23 6.40
N HIS A 48 2.85 -4.99 6.85
CA HIS A 48 1.65 -4.19 6.63
C HIS A 48 1.75 -3.42 5.31
N LYS A 49 0.62 -2.88 4.87
CA LYS A 49 0.52 -2.25 3.55
C LYS A 49 0.62 -0.74 3.65
N ILE A 50 1.24 -0.14 2.64
CA ILE A 50 1.33 1.31 2.47
C ILE A 50 0.55 1.71 1.23
N ALA A 51 -0.25 2.78 1.33
CA ALA A 51 -0.96 3.34 0.19
C ALA A 51 0.02 4.06 -0.74
N LEU A 52 -0.07 3.79 -2.02
CA LEU A 52 0.79 4.42 -3.03
C LEU A 52 0.09 5.57 -3.73
N LYS A 53 -1.19 5.78 -3.46
CA LYS A 53 -1.99 6.90 -3.97
C LYS A 53 -3.05 7.26 -2.95
N ASP A 54 -3.75 8.37 -3.17
CA ASP A 54 -4.90 8.75 -2.35
C ASP A 54 -6.12 7.90 -2.74
N PHE A 55 -6.91 7.50 -1.75
CA PHE A 55 -8.14 6.76 -1.97
C PHE A 55 -9.31 7.45 -1.30
N LYS A 56 -10.46 7.43 -1.97
CA LYS A 56 -11.73 7.88 -1.42
C LYS A 56 -12.52 6.69 -0.91
N VAL A 57 -13.43 6.94 0.01
CA VAL A 57 -14.35 5.90 0.48
C VAL A 57 -15.10 5.30 -0.71
N GLY A 58 -15.16 3.99 -0.77
CA GLY A 58 -15.80 3.27 -1.86
C GLY A 58 -14.88 2.82 -2.97
N GLU A 59 -13.64 3.35 -3.02
CA GLU A 59 -12.68 2.90 -4.02
C GLU A 59 -12.20 1.48 -3.72
N THR A 60 -11.79 0.78 -4.78
CA THR A 60 -11.24 -0.57 -4.68
C THR A 60 -9.72 -0.49 -4.64
N ILE A 61 -9.10 -1.27 -3.77
CA ILE A 61 -7.64 -1.40 -3.70
C ILE A 61 -7.22 -2.66 -4.46
N TYR A 62 -6.19 -2.51 -5.29
CA TYR A 62 -5.61 -3.61 -6.07
C TYR A 62 -4.24 -3.97 -5.50
N LYS A 63 -4.02 -5.27 -5.36
CA LYS A 63 -2.74 -5.85 -4.98
C LYS A 63 -2.60 -7.19 -5.68
N TYR A 64 -1.40 -7.51 -6.15
CA TYR A 64 -1.15 -8.69 -6.97
C TYR A 64 -2.01 -8.71 -8.24
N GLY A 65 -2.34 -7.51 -8.77
CA GLY A 65 -3.25 -7.41 -9.90
C GLY A 65 -4.69 -7.77 -9.57
N CYS A 66 -5.01 -7.99 -8.30
CA CYS A 66 -6.33 -8.42 -7.85
C CYS A 66 -6.95 -7.40 -6.90
N ASP A 67 -8.26 -7.37 -6.89
CA ASP A 67 -9.08 -6.59 -6.00
C ASP A 67 -9.02 -7.22 -4.59
N ILE A 68 -8.46 -6.50 -3.62
CA ILE A 68 -8.30 -7.03 -2.26
C ILE A 68 -9.26 -6.41 -1.26
N GLY A 69 -9.96 -5.37 -1.63
CA GLY A 69 -10.90 -4.77 -0.69
C GLY A 69 -11.39 -3.41 -1.10
N LYS A 70 -12.30 -2.89 -0.30
CA LYS A 70 -12.95 -1.61 -0.50
C LYS A 70 -12.57 -0.65 0.61
N VAL A 71 -12.26 0.57 0.23
CA VAL A 71 -11.88 1.63 1.17
C VAL A 71 -13.10 2.06 1.98
N VAL A 72 -12.99 2.02 3.30
CA VAL A 72 -14.08 2.40 4.22
C VAL A 72 -13.81 3.72 4.95
N ALA A 73 -12.61 4.28 4.82
CA ALA A 73 -12.25 5.58 5.34
C ALA A 73 -11.24 6.21 4.37
N PRO A 74 -11.23 7.54 4.20
CA PRO A 74 -10.28 8.16 3.26
C PRO A 74 -8.85 7.80 3.61
N ILE A 75 -8.03 7.50 2.60
CA ILE A 75 -6.63 7.14 2.75
C ILE A 75 -5.79 8.08 1.88
N LYS A 76 -4.71 8.60 2.43
CA LYS A 76 -3.76 9.41 1.68
C LYS A 76 -2.55 8.57 1.30
N ALA A 77 -1.91 8.91 0.17
CA ALA A 77 -0.67 8.25 -0.23
C ALA A 77 0.33 8.33 0.92
N GLY A 78 0.95 7.21 1.24
CA GLY A 78 1.89 7.11 2.36
C GLY A 78 1.26 6.70 3.68
N GLU A 79 -0.04 6.54 3.75
CA GLU A 79 -0.71 6.08 4.96
C GLU A 79 -0.75 4.56 5.03
N HIS A 80 -0.90 4.06 6.25
CA HIS A 80 -1.04 2.65 6.56
C HIS A 80 -2.41 2.15 6.11
N VAL A 81 -2.43 1.09 5.32
CA VAL A 81 -3.66 0.44 4.86
C VAL A 81 -3.85 -0.84 5.67
N HIS A 82 -4.92 -0.90 6.44
CA HIS A 82 -5.21 -2.07 7.28
C HIS A 82 -6.73 -2.12 7.54
N VAL A 83 -7.16 -3.01 8.42
CA VAL A 83 -8.58 -3.24 8.70
C VAL A 83 -9.34 -2.00 9.18
N HIS A 84 -8.65 -0.98 9.68
CA HIS A 84 -9.29 0.26 10.12
C HIS A 84 -9.80 1.12 8.97
N ASN A 85 -9.25 0.98 7.77
CA ASN A 85 -9.63 1.79 6.62
C ASN A 85 -9.93 0.96 5.37
N LEU A 86 -9.85 -0.36 5.45
CA LEU A 86 -10.06 -1.27 4.33
C LEU A 86 -10.85 -2.49 4.80
N LYS A 87 -11.88 -2.88 4.04
CA LYS A 87 -12.59 -4.14 4.25
C LYS A 87 -12.55 -4.95 2.97
N THR A 88 -12.45 -6.25 3.09
CA THR A 88 -12.51 -7.12 1.93
C THR A 88 -13.92 -7.06 1.34
N LYS A 89 -14.03 -7.11 0.02
CA LYS A 89 -15.33 -7.10 -0.63
C LYS A 89 -16.17 -8.30 -0.25
N ARG A 90 -15.53 -9.38 0.09
CA ARG A 90 -16.18 -10.62 0.50
C ARG A 90 -17.04 -10.43 1.75
N TRP A 91 -16.65 -9.51 2.61
CA TRP A 91 -17.31 -9.29 3.91
C TRP A 91 -18.00 -7.93 4.01
N ALA A 92 -17.93 -7.14 2.96
CA ALA A 92 -18.52 -5.79 2.94
C ALA A 92 -20.03 -5.83 2.85
#